data_9cb45a26eb33a28daffd7f9b7deb2c22
#
_entry.id   9cb45a26eb33a28daffd7f9b7deb2c22
#
_cell.length_a   1.000
_cell.length_b   1.000
_cell.length_c   1.000
_cell.angle_alpha   90.00
_cell.angle_beta   90.00
_cell.angle_gamma   90.00
#
_symmetry.space_group_name_H-M   'P 1'
#
loop_
_entity.id
_entity.type
_entity.pdbx_description
1 polymer ?
#
loop_
_entity_poly.entity_id
_entity_poly.type
_entity_poly.pdbx_seq_one_letter_code
_entity_poly.pdbx_strand_id
1 'polypeptide(L)'
;IKDDSGRTIGEHVGLSFYTLGQRQGLGIGGLKTNGHARGTSLHAPWFVARKDMAANTLWAVQGHDHPWLLSQQLQAQNASWVAGHAPSAGAGAASAYAAKARYRQADALCRIQTESDTVFTLDFPAPQWAVTPGQSAVLYDGDICLGGGVIA
;
A
#
# COMPACT_ATOMS: atom_id res chain seq x y z
N ILE A 1 -5.56 -6.92 18.19
CA ILE A 1 -5.59 -7.24 16.76
C ILE A 1 -6.99 -7.77 16.43
N LYS A 2 -7.60 -7.25 15.36
CA LYS A 2 -8.92 -7.69 14.88
C LYS A 2 -8.83 -8.24 13.46
N ASP A 3 -9.69 -9.18 13.12
CA ASP A 3 -9.88 -9.64 11.75
C ASP A 3 -10.89 -8.76 10.98
N ASP A 4 -11.08 -9.04 9.70
CA ASP A 4 -12.02 -8.32 8.81
C ASP A 4 -13.49 -8.41 9.22
N SER A 5 -13.84 -9.38 10.08
CA SER A 5 -15.17 -9.48 10.69
C SER A 5 -15.33 -8.64 11.97
N GLY A 6 -14.24 -8.02 12.46
CA GLY A 6 -14.21 -7.27 13.71
C GLY A 6 -13.95 -8.12 14.96
N ARG A 7 -13.70 -9.42 14.80
CA ARG A 7 -13.39 -10.33 15.91
C ARG A 7 -11.97 -10.07 16.41
N THR A 8 -11.78 -10.01 17.71
CA THR A 8 -10.45 -9.95 18.33
C THR A 8 -9.75 -11.29 18.17
N ILE A 9 -8.55 -11.28 17.55
CA ILE A 9 -7.74 -12.47 17.26
C ILE A 9 -6.37 -12.44 17.93
N GLY A 10 -6.01 -11.40 18.64
CA GLY A 10 -4.77 -11.27 19.36
C GLY A 10 -4.55 -9.87 19.91
N GLU A 11 -3.37 -9.66 20.47
CA GLU A 11 -2.92 -8.37 21.00
C GLU A 11 -1.67 -7.91 20.25
N HIS A 12 -1.48 -6.61 20.10
CA HIS A 12 -0.30 -6.02 19.48
C HIS A 12 0.54 -5.28 20.53
N VAL A 13 1.83 -5.19 20.28
CA VAL A 13 2.82 -4.53 21.19
C VAL A 13 2.98 -3.03 20.92
N GLY A 14 2.14 -2.47 20.05
CA GLY A 14 2.16 -1.06 19.65
C GLY A 14 2.07 -0.94 18.12
N LEU A 15 1.17 -0.07 17.61
CA LEU A 15 0.88 0.06 16.16
C LEU A 15 2.10 0.48 15.34
N SER A 16 3.06 1.20 15.94
CA SER A 16 4.29 1.66 15.28
C SER A 16 5.22 0.52 14.87
N PHE A 17 5.12 -0.63 15.53
CA PHE A 17 5.96 -1.81 15.22
C PHE A 17 5.48 -2.61 14.01
N TYR A 18 4.36 -2.22 13.40
CA TYR A 18 3.77 -2.97 12.29
C TYR A 18 3.73 -2.13 11.02
N THR A 19 3.90 -2.81 9.89
CA THR A 19 3.79 -2.23 8.53
C THR A 19 2.69 -2.96 7.76
N LEU A 20 1.97 -2.29 6.89
CA LEU A 20 0.97 -2.92 6.04
C LEU A 20 1.62 -4.02 5.19
N GLY A 21 0.96 -5.16 5.07
CA GLY A 21 1.49 -6.36 4.42
C GLY A 21 2.48 -7.16 5.28
N GLN A 22 2.77 -6.75 6.50
CA GLN A 22 3.63 -7.54 7.40
C GLN A 22 2.94 -8.85 7.76
N ARG A 23 3.69 -9.96 7.68
CA ARG A 23 3.24 -11.31 8.02
C ARG A 23 3.79 -11.79 9.37
N GLN A 24 5.05 -11.47 9.65
CA GLN A 24 5.74 -11.95 10.84
C GLN A 24 5.48 -11.08 12.07
N GLY A 25 5.59 -11.67 13.26
CA GLY A 25 5.48 -10.93 14.52
C GLY A 25 4.05 -10.57 14.95
N LEU A 26 3.02 -11.14 14.32
CA LEU A 26 1.62 -10.89 14.70
C LEU A 26 1.20 -11.66 15.97
N GLY A 27 1.89 -12.73 16.33
CA GLY A 27 1.56 -13.52 17.51
C GLY A 27 0.22 -14.28 17.44
N ILE A 28 -0.44 -14.29 16.28
CA ILE A 28 -1.76 -14.91 16.05
C ILE A 28 -1.65 -16.30 15.38
N GLY A 29 -0.52 -16.98 15.54
CA GLY A 29 -0.28 -18.29 14.96
C GLY A 29 -1.24 -19.35 15.49
N GLY A 30 -1.78 -20.19 14.60
CA GLY A 30 -2.65 -21.33 14.93
C GLY A 30 -4.15 -21.03 15.05
N LEU A 31 -4.59 -19.79 14.90
CA LEU A 31 -6.02 -19.46 14.85
C LEU A 31 -6.61 -19.94 13.52
N LYS A 32 -7.49 -20.94 13.61
CA LYS A 32 -8.35 -21.34 12.50
C LYS A 32 -9.54 -20.37 12.42
N THR A 33 -9.66 -19.63 11.34
CA THR A 33 -10.90 -18.87 11.10
C THR A 33 -12.00 -19.83 10.64
N ASN A 34 -13.19 -19.66 11.19
CA ASN A 34 -14.40 -20.27 10.64
C ASN A 34 -14.69 -19.50 9.34
N GLY A 35 -14.24 -20.08 8.21
CA GLY A 35 -14.18 -19.48 6.89
C GLY A 35 -15.40 -18.66 6.47
N HIS A 36 -15.23 -17.35 6.45
CA HIS A 36 -16.20 -16.42 5.84
C HIS A 36 -15.63 -15.66 4.62
N ALA A 37 -14.36 -15.83 4.30
CA ALA A 37 -13.82 -15.34 3.02
C ALA A 37 -13.97 -16.43 1.97
N ARG A 38 -14.84 -16.22 0.98
CA ARG A 38 -15.00 -17.11 -0.18
C ARG A 38 -13.63 -17.39 -0.81
N GLY A 39 -13.16 -18.65 -0.69
CA GLY A 39 -11.99 -19.14 -1.42
C GLY A 39 -10.64 -19.08 -0.71
N THR A 40 -10.53 -18.57 0.52
CA THR A 40 -9.26 -18.62 1.27
C THR A 40 -9.11 -19.96 1.99
N SER A 41 -7.94 -20.57 1.81
CA SER A 41 -7.57 -21.78 2.57
C SER A 41 -7.57 -21.47 4.07
N LEU A 42 -8.11 -22.38 4.89
CA LEU A 42 -8.10 -22.30 6.37
C LEU A 42 -6.69 -22.13 6.98
N HIS A 43 -5.65 -22.29 6.17
CA HIS A 43 -4.23 -22.18 6.54
C HIS A 43 -3.53 -20.98 5.87
N ALA A 44 -4.27 -20.09 5.19
CA ALA A 44 -3.66 -18.93 4.57
C ALA A 44 -3.00 -18.03 5.64
N PRO A 45 -1.83 -17.45 5.34
CA PRO A 45 -1.13 -16.58 6.28
C PRO A 45 -1.91 -15.30 6.56
N TRP A 46 -1.68 -14.76 7.76
CA TRP A 46 -2.21 -13.47 8.17
C TRP A 46 -1.29 -12.33 7.75
N PHE A 47 -1.88 -11.20 7.35
CA PHE A 47 -1.18 -9.99 6.98
C PHE A 47 -1.80 -8.77 7.66
N VAL A 48 -0.98 -7.82 8.06
CA VAL A 48 -1.44 -6.51 8.53
C VAL A 48 -2.07 -5.77 7.36
N ALA A 49 -3.33 -5.37 7.51
CA ALA A 49 -4.07 -4.69 6.45
C ALA A 49 -4.37 -3.21 6.77
N ARG A 50 -4.60 -2.88 8.04
CA ARG A 50 -4.93 -1.50 8.44
C ARG A 50 -4.44 -1.23 9.87
N LYS A 51 -4.21 0.04 10.15
CA LYS A 51 -3.95 0.55 11.51
C LYS A 51 -4.99 1.63 11.82
N ASP A 52 -5.69 1.48 12.92
CA ASP A 52 -6.56 2.51 13.46
C ASP A 52 -5.88 3.11 14.69
N MET A 53 -5.29 4.28 14.52
CA MET A 53 -4.55 4.95 15.58
C MET A 53 -5.48 5.47 16.67
N ALA A 54 -6.70 5.90 16.32
CA ALA A 54 -7.67 6.44 17.27
C ALA A 54 -8.24 5.33 18.17
N ALA A 55 -8.57 4.18 17.57
CA ALA A 55 -9.08 3.02 18.31
C ALA A 55 -7.98 2.11 18.85
N ASN A 56 -6.70 2.45 18.66
CA ASN A 56 -5.55 1.60 18.99
C ASN A 56 -5.73 0.15 18.51
N THR A 57 -6.15 -0.01 17.25
CA THR A 57 -6.51 -1.30 16.68
C THR A 57 -5.66 -1.63 15.46
N LEU A 58 -5.06 -2.82 15.47
CA LEU A 58 -4.39 -3.41 14.32
C LEU A 58 -5.37 -4.37 13.63
N TRP A 59 -5.59 -4.18 12.33
CA TRP A 59 -6.44 -5.05 11.52
C TRP A 59 -5.58 -6.00 10.71
N ALA A 60 -5.84 -7.29 10.82
CA ALA A 60 -5.17 -8.34 10.09
C ALA A 60 -6.17 -9.14 9.25
N VAL A 61 -5.75 -9.52 8.05
CA VAL A 61 -6.56 -10.30 7.10
C VAL A 61 -5.84 -11.56 6.69
N GLN A 62 -6.59 -12.57 6.30
CA GLN A 62 -6.03 -13.85 5.83
C GLN A 62 -5.93 -13.88 4.31
N GLY A 63 -4.80 -14.36 3.80
CA GLY A 63 -4.53 -14.45 2.36
C GLY A 63 -3.88 -13.20 1.78
N HIS A 64 -2.96 -13.43 0.84
CA HIS A 64 -2.20 -12.38 0.17
C HIS A 64 -3.07 -11.48 -0.72
N ASP A 65 -4.12 -12.05 -1.31
CA ASP A 65 -4.96 -11.38 -2.29
C ASP A 65 -6.21 -10.73 -1.66
N HIS A 66 -6.21 -10.55 -0.35
CA HIS A 66 -7.33 -9.92 0.34
C HIS A 66 -7.52 -8.47 -0.14
N PRO A 67 -8.77 -8.02 -0.45
CA PRO A 67 -9.04 -6.69 -1.01
C PRO A 67 -8.48 -5.52 -0.19
N TRP A 68 -8.39 -5.66 1.13
CA TRP A 68 -7.83 -4.62 2.00
C TRP A 68 -6.31 -4.42 1.84
N LEU A 69 -5.63 -5.33 1.17
CA LEU A 69 -4.20 -5.22 0.85
C LEU A 69 -3.95 -4.60 -0.52
N LEU A 70 -5.00 -4.36 -1.30
CA LEU A 70 -4.91 -3.92 -2.69
C LEU A 70 -5.39 -2.46 -2.82
N SER A 71 -4.61 -1.63 -3.50
CA SER A 71 -4.94 -0.25 -3.81
C SER A 71 -4.71 0.06 -5.28
N GLN A 72 -5.70 0.63 -5.96
CA GLN A 72 -5.56 1.11 -7.33
C GLN A 72 -5.06 2.56 -7.41
N GLN A 73 -4.98 3.24 -6.26
CA GLN A 73 -4.56 4.63 -6.18
C GLN A 73 -3.69 4.83 -4.93
N LEU A 74 -2.73 5.74 -5.02
CA LEU A 74 -2.03 6.30 -3.87
C LEU A 74 -1.89 7.81 -4.02
N GLN A 75 -1.93 8.52 -2.91
CA GLN A 75 -1.56 9.93 -2.83
C GLN A 75 -0.18 10.03 -2.17
N ALA A 76 0.65 10.93 -2.68
CA ALA A 76 1.96 11.23 -2.09
C ALA A 76 2.11 12.73 -1.89
N GLN A 77 2.82 13.09 -0.83
CA GLN A 77 3.09 14.46 -0.41
C GLN A 77 4.59 14.67 -0.20
N ASN A 78 5.00 15.91 0.02
CA ASN A 78 6.40 16.30 0.16
C ASN A 78 7.23 15.82 -1.03
N ALA A 79 6.69 15.96 -2.24
CA ALA A 79 7.35 15.53 -3.45
C ALA A 79 8.62 16.32 -3.71
N SER A 80 9.63 15.63 -4.22
CA SER A 80 10.87 16.22 -4.73
C SER A 80 11.11 15.69 -6.14
N TRP A 81 11.31 16.61 -7.08
CA TRP A 81 11.46 16.31 -8.50
C TRP A 81 12.87 16.64 -8.97
N VAL A 82 13.48 15.73 -9.74
CA VAL A 82 14.83 15.89 -10.27
C VAL A 82 14.93 17.12 -11.20
N ALA A 83 13.87 17.39 -11.98
CA ALA A 83 13.78 18.55 -12.86
C ALA A 83 13.42 19.87 -12.14
N GLY A 84 13.18 19.82 -10.82
CA GLY A 84 12.75 20.98 -10.03
C GLY A 84 11.25 21.29 -10.11
N HIS A 85 10.51 20.59 -10.91
CA HIS A 85 9.04 20.71 -11.07
C HIS A 85 8.42 19.35 -11.32
N ALA A 86 7.13 19.20 -11.02
CA ALA A 86 6.37 17.99 -11.29
C ALA A 86 6.34 17.66 -12.78
N PRO A 87 6.40 16.37 -13.17
CA PRO A 87 6.22 15.97 -14.54
C PRO A 87 4.81 16.38 -15.02
N SER A 88 4.73 16.84 -16.26
CA SER A 88 3.46 17.19 -16.87
C SER A 88 2.54 15.97 -16.89
N ALA A 89 1.32 16.11 -16.39
CA ALA A 89 0.26 15.16 -16.69
C ALA A 89 0.12 15.15 -18.20
N GLY A 90 0.59 14.12 -18.88
CA GLY A 90 0.60 14.07 -20.34
C GLY A 90 -0.82 14.28 -20.86
N ALA A 91 -1.02 15.34 -21.61
CA ALA A 91 -2.24 15.59 -22.38
C ALA A 91 -2.29 14.57 -23.53
N GLY A 92 -2.72 13.36 -23.25
CA GLY A 92 -2.83 12.28 -24.22
C GLY A 92 -2.57 10.91 -23.61
N ALA A 93 -3.16 9.88 -24.16
CA ALA A 93 -3.11 8.48 -23.72
C ALA A 93 -1.70 7.83 -23.71
N ALA A 94 -0.61 8.58 -23.80
CA ALA A 94 0.72 8.09 -24.12
C ALA A 94 1.77 8.25 -23.01
N SER A 95 1.49 8.94 -21.89
CA SER A 95 2.50 9.07 -20.81
C SER A 95 2.21 8.04 -19.71
N ALA A 96 2.48 6.78 -20.02
CA ALA A 96 2.52 5.74 -19.02
C ALA A 96 3.86 5.83 -18.28
N TYR A 97 3.85 6.42 -17.12
CA TYR A 97 4.96 6.35 -16.19
C TYR A 97 4.98 5.00 -15.46
N ALA A 98 6.07 4.68 -14.81
CA ALA A 98 6.16 3.57 -13.89
C ALA A 98 6.46 4.08 -12.48
N ALA A 99 5.94 3.42 -11.47
CA ALA A 99 6.20 3.80 -10.09
C ALA A 99 6.56 2.61 -9.21
N LYS A 100 7.39 2.87 -8.19
CA LYS A 100 7.65 1.98 -7.07
C LYS A 100 7.05 2.55 -5.80
N ALA A 101 6.16 1.81 -5.17
CA ALA A 101 5.63 2.12 -3.85
C ALA A 101 6.35 1.36 -2.72
N ARG A 102 7.28 0.46 -3.07
CA ARG A 102 8.14 -0.31 -2.15
C ARG A 102 9.48 -0.65 -2.80
N TYR A 103 10.55 -0.65 -2.01
CA TYR A 103 11.94 -0.84 -2.47
C TYR A 103 12.16 -2.13 -3.28
N ARG A 104 11.53 -3.24 -2.91
CA ARG A 104 11.71 -4.55 -3.57
C ARG A 104 10.57 -4.94 -4.52
N GLN A 105 9.67 -4.01 -4.83
CA GLN A 105 8.59 -4.25 -5.77
C GLN A 105 9.06 -3.94 -7.19
N ALA A 106 8.54 -4.69 -8.17
CA ALA A 106 8.69 -4.32 -9.58
C ALA A 106 8.00 -2.98 -9.86
N ASP A 107 8.49 -2.27 -10.86
CA ASP A 107 7.87 -1.04 -11.34
C ASP A 107 6.47 -1.34 -11.85
N ALA A 108 5.49 -0.54 -11.44
CA ALA A 108 4.11 -0.67 -11.86
C ALA A 108 3.73 0.50 -12.77
N LEU A 109 3.14 0.20 -13.92
CA LEU A 109 2.58 1.23 -14.80
C LEU A 109 1.56 2.07 -14.04
N CYS A 110 1.63 3.37 -14.19
CA CYS A 110 0.74 4.30 -13.52
C CYS A 110 0.50 5.56 -14.37
N ARG A 111 -0.53 6.31 -13.98
CA ARG A 111 -0.78 7.67 -14.44
C ARG A 111 -0.60 8.61 -13.26
N ILE A 112 0.01 9.77 -13.49
CA ILE A 112 0.15 10.80 -12.49
C ILE A 112 -0.94 11.88 -12.67
N GLN A 113 -1.51 12.30 -11.55
CA GLN A 113 -2.32 13.50 -11.41
C GLN A 113 -1.61 14.42 -10.43
N THR A 114 -1.13 15.56 -10.91
CA THR A 114 -0.40 16.52 -10.09
C THR A 114 -1.37 17.55 -9.54
N GLU A 115 -1.47 17.64 -8.21
CA GLU A 115 -2.30 18.63 -7.52
C GLU A 115 -1.51 19.91 -7.25
N SER A 116 -0.21 19.77 -6.98
CA SER A 116 0.78 20.84 -6.81
C SER A 116 2.19 20.29 -7.03
N ASP A 117 3.21 21.12 -6.97
CA ASP A 117 4.60 20.64 -7.08
C ASP A 117 5.01 19.70 -5.93
N THR A 118 4.25 19.67 -4.84
CA THR A 118 4.56 18.86 -3.65
C THR A 118 3.54 17.75 -3.37
N VAL A 119 2.42 17.70 -4.09
CA VAL A 119 1.36 16.70 -3.89
C VAL A 119 0.95 16.11 -5.24
N PHE A 120 0.92 14.80 -5.32
CA PHE A 120 0.49 14.08 -6.49
C PHE A 120 -0.26 12.78 -6.13
N THR A 121 -1.07 12.33 -7.06
CA THR A 121 -1.79 11.07 -7.00
C THR A 121 -1.34 10.17 -8.15
N LEU A 122 -1.13 8.90 -7.87
CA LEU A 122 -0.86 7.85 -8.87
C LEU A 122 -2.05 6.91 -8.98
N ASP A 123 -2.51 6.70 -10.20
CA ASP A 123 -3.54 5.73 -10.55
C ASP A 123 -2.89 4.52 -11.24
N PHE A 124 -3.19 3.32 -10.77
CA PHE A 124 -2.62 2.07 -11.25
C PHE A 124 -3.71 1.22 -11.93
N PRO A 125 -3.53 0.84 -13.21
CA PRO A 125 -4.43 -0.12 -13.88
C PRO A 125 -4.48 -1.47 -13.16
N ALA A 126 -3.33 -1.92 -12.64
CA ALA A 126 -3.21 -3.12 -11.83
C ALA A 126 -3.08 -2.75 -10.34
N PRO A 127 -3.92 -3.30 -9.44
CA PRO A 127 -3.85 -2.97 -8.02
C PRO A 127 -2.46 -3.21 -7.43
N GLN A 128 -2.01 -2.29 -6.60
CA GLN A 128 -0.74 -2.36 -5.88
C GLN A 128 -0.94 -2.96 -4.50
N TRP A 129 -0.04 -3.88 -4.13
CA TRP A 129 -0.13 -4.59 -2.88
C TRP A 129 0.48 -3.81 -1.72
N ALA A 130 -0.27 -3.71 -0.61
CA ALA A 130 0.14 -3.15 0.66
C ALA A 130 0.80 -1.75 0.54
N VAL A 131 0.17 -0.86 -0.21
CA VAL A 131 0.55 0.56 -0.25
C VAL A 131 0.51 1.11 1.17
N THR A 132 1.65 1.61 1.65
CA THR A 132 1.84 1.91 3.07
C THR A 132 2.12 3.40 3.27
N PRO A 133 1.28 4.14 4.02
CA PRO A 133 1.58 5.50 4.45
C PRO A 133 2.94 5.61 5.14
N GLY A 134 3.67 6.69 4.85
CA GLY A 134 5.02 6.91 5.37
C GLY A 134 6.14 6.26 4.54
N GLN A 135 5.82 5.40 3.56
CA GLN A 135 6.79 4.90 2.58
C GLN A 135 6.93 5.87 1.42
N SER A 136 8.00 5.73 0.63
CA SER A 136 8.22 6.56 -0.56
C SER A 136 7.59 5.94 -1.79
N ALA A 137 6.91 6.78 -2.57
CA ALA A 137 6.53 6.48 -3.95
C ALA A 137 7.53 7.17 -4.88
N VAL A 138 8.18 6.42 -5.78
CA VAL A 138 9.17 6.95 -6.73
C VAL A 138 8.66 6.73 -8.15
N LEU A 139 8.71 7.78 -8.96
CA LEU A 139 8.22 7.81 -10.34
C LEU A 139 9.36 7.74 -11.34
N TYR A 140 9.15 6.98 -12.39
CA TYR A 140 10.11 6.76 -13.48
C TYR A 140 9.47 6.98 -14.86
N ASP A 141 10.28 7.48 -15.79
CA ASP A 141 10.03 7.44 -17.23
C ASP A 141 11.06 6.50 -17.87
N GLY A 142 10.67 5.28 -18.18
CA GLY A 142 11.61 4.21 -18.50
C GLY A 142 12.60 4.00 -17.35
N ASP A 143 13.90 4.15 -17.64
CA ASP A 143 14.97 4.01 -16.65
C ASP A 143 15.32 5.33 -15.94
N ILE A 144 14.65 6.43 -16.28
CA ILE A 144 14.93 7.76 -15.74
C ILE A 144 14.08 7.98 -14.49
N CYS A 145 14.72 8.21 -13.34
CA CYS A 145 14.05 8.62 -12.12
C CYS A 145 13.60 10.09 -12.24
N LEU A 146 12.30 10.33 -12.13
CA LEU A 146 11.73 11.68 -12.18
C LEU A 146 11.68 12.35 -10.81
N GLY A 147 11.61 11.57 -9.74
CA GLY A 147 11.43 12.02 -8.38
C GLY A 147 10.38 11.19 -7.65
N GLY A 148 9.83 11.74 -6.58
CA GLY A 148 8.83 11.04 -5.78
C GLY A 148 8.44 11.79 -4.53
N GLY A 149 7.61 11.16 -3.70
CA GLY A 149 7.11 11.73 -2.46
C GLY A 149 6.79 10.67 -1.41
N VAL A 150 6.34 11.11 -0.25
CA VAL A 150 5.93 10.24 0.86
C VAL A 150 4.45 9.90 0.70
N ILE A 151 4.11 8.64 0.73
CA ILE A 151 2.72 8.13 0.66
C ILE A 151 1.95 8.64 1.89
N ALA A 152 0.81 9.27 1.65
CA ALA A 152 -0.05 9.85 2.67
C ALA A 152 -0.99 8.83 3.30
#